data_c9535aa263f8f1f5affe28fcf482fdb7
#
_entry.id   c9535aa263f8f1f5affe28fcf482fdb7
#
_cell.length_a   1.000
_cell.length_b   1.000
_cell.length_c   1.000
_cell.angle_alpha   90.00
_cell.angle_beta   90.00
_cell.angle_gamma   90.00
#
_symmetry.space_group_name_H-M   'P 1'
#
loop_
_entity.id
_entity.type
_entity.pdbx_description
1 polymer ?
#
loop_
_entity_poly.entity_id
_entity_poly.type
_entity_poly.pdbx_seq_one_letter_code
_entity_poly.pdbx_strand_id
1 'polypeptide(L)'
;MATVHTTRPITPLLRSAVGRLRFSLRPLQAFGGRLRYLLPRPRRFSGCYPDYQTALAAARAAGAMPGYDHAEVAPVSFDRMCRVAPWDYPVLFWLQRLSGDIRTLVDAGGHMGTKYLAFRAQLATSWPDRWIVYDVPAIVEAGRQRAAAEGLTGLHFVTDLREAGPADLLLGSGLLQYLDIPVSQLLLRMVALPPHLILNKVAFRKGAPHVTLERIGPALVPYQMRNEEAFLDEITALGYELVDRWSIPSLSHVIDTHPEMGASESAGFYFRLREARGRGDAPD
;
A
#
# COMPACT_ATOMS: atom_id res chain seq x y z
N MET A 1 -7.65 -3.16 49.87
CA MET A 1 -6.64 -2.08 49.68
C MET A 1 -5.92 -2.32 48.34
N ALA A 2 -6.30 -1.60 47.31
CA ALA A 2 -5.69 -1.72 45.98
C ALA A 2 -4.69 -0.58 45.80
N THR A 3 -3.43 -0.92 45.63
CA THR A 3 -2.32 0.01 45.42
C THR A 3 -2.35 0.51 43.98
N VAL A 4 -2.72 1.77 43.81
CA VAL A 4 -2.67 2.45 42.49
C VAL A 4 -1.23 2.85 42.22
N HIS A 5 -0.60 2.21 41.24
CA HIS A 5 0.70 2.64 40.70
C HIS A 5 0.50 3.89 39.82
N THR A 6 0.77 5.04 40.39
CA THR A 6 0.88 6.32 39.64
C THR A 6 2.20 6.35 38.85
N THR A 7 2.13 6.15 37.55
CA THR A 7 3.25 6.44 36.64
C THR A 7 3.43 7.97 36.55
N ARG A 8 4.56 8.48 37.08
CA ARG A 8 4.92 9.91 36.97
C ARG A 8 5.07 10.29 35.48
N PRO A 9 4.48 11.40 35.03
CA PRO A 9 4.66 11.86 33.66
C PRO A 9 6.12 12.29 33.43
N ILE A 10 6.73 11.76 32.38
CA ILE A 10 8.08 12.16 31.93
C ILE A 10 8.01 13.64 31.54
N THR A 11 8.80 14.48 32.21
CA THR A 11 8.79 15.94 32.03
C THR A 11 9.14 16.34 30.58
N PRO A 12 8.52 17.41 30.02
CA PRO A 12 8.76 17.86 28.64
C PRO A 12 10.24 18.12 28.33
N LEU A 13 11.04 18.53 29.32
CA LEU A 13 12.49 18.73 29.23
C LEU A 13 13.26 17.44 28.91
N LEU A 14 12.89 16.31 29.49
CA LEU A 14 13.48 15.00 29.19
C LEU A 14 13.16 14.53 27.76
N ARG A 15 11.94 14.79 27.29
CA ARG A 15 11.55 14.49 25.89
C ARG A 15 12.34 15.32 24.88
N SER A 16 12.60 16.59 25.16
CA SER A 16 13.39 17.46 24.27
C SER A 16 14.89 17.12 24.29
N ALA A 17 15.43 16.70 25.43
CA ALA A 17 16.82 16.25 25.55
C ALA A 17 17.06 14.91 24.82
N VAL A 18 16.14 13.95 24.97
CA VAL A 18 16.19 12.67 24.23
C VAL A 18 16.02 12.88 22.72
N GLY A 19 15.16 13.83 22.32
CA GLY A 19 14.99 14.20 20.90
C GLY A 19 16.28 14.78 20.31
N ARG A 20 16.96 15.69 21.02
CA ARG A 20 18.24 16.28 20.60
C ARG A 20 19.36 15.26 20.55
N LEU A 21 19.45 14.37 21.54
CA LEU A 21 20.44 13.30 21.55
C LEU A 21 20.25 12.32 20.38
N ARG A 22 19.01 11.95 20.09
CA ARG A 22 18.68 11.11 18.92
C ARG A 22 19.01 11.81 17.60
N PHE A 23 18.82 13.12 17.52
CA PHE A 23 19.17 13.91 16.33
C PHE A 23 20.70 13.96 16.12
N SER A 24 21.48 14.18 17.18
CA SER A 24 22.95 14.21 17.10
C SER A 24 23.59 12.87 16.79
N LEU A 25 22.89 11.75 17.06
CA LEU A 25 23.36 10.40 16.74
C LEU A 25 22.99 9.92 15.32
N ARG A 26 22.18 10.68 14.59
CA ARG A 26 21.75 10.32 13.22
C ARG A 26 22.92 10.02 12.25
N PRO A 27 24.00 10.83 12.17
CA PRO A 27 25.12 10.53 11.29
C PRO A 27 25.83 9.22 11.63
N LEU A 28 25.96 8.90 12.93
CA LEU A 28 26.52 7.62 13.38
C LEU A 28 25.60 6.45 13.05
N GLN A 29 24.28 6.63 13.19
CA GLN A 29 23.30 5.64 12.79
C GLN A 29 23.30 5.43 11.27
N ALA A 30 23.41 6.51 10.48
CA ALA A 30 23.53 6.45 9.03
C ALA A 30 24.77 5.68 8.59
N PHE A 31 25.93 6.00 9.20
CA PHE A 31 27.19 5.30 8.93
C PHE A 31 27.07 3.82 9.29
N GLY A 32 26.59 3.51 10.47
CA GLY A 32 26.37 2.13 10.92
C GLY A 32 25.35 1.37 10.04
N GLY A 33 24.30 2.03 9.57
CA GLY A 33 23.32 1.47 8.65
C GLY A 33 23.93 1.17 7.27
N ARG A 34 24.72 2.12 6.72
CA ARG A 34 25.45 1.94 5.46
C ARG A 34 26.47 0.82 5.54
N LEU A 35 27.22 0.74 6.64
CA LEU A 35 28.19 -0.35 6.86
C LEU A 35 27.48 -1.72 6.98
N ARG A 36 26.34 -1.78 7.67
CA ARG A 36 25.54 -3.00 7.78
C ARG A 36 24.90 -3.43 6.45
N TYR A 37 24.69 -2.51 5.53
CA TYR A 37 24.22 -2.83 4.17
C TYR A 37 25.24 -3.66 3.38
N LEU A 38 26.52 -3.52 3.68
CA LEU A 38 27.60 -4.31 3.09
C LEU A 38 27.71 -5.74 3.68
N LEU A 39 27.00 -6.03 4.77
CA LEU A 39 26.99 -7.36 5.39
C LEU A 39 26.15 -8.35 4.55
N PRO A 40 26.41 -9.68 4.67
CA PRO A 40 25.71 -10.72 3.91
C PRO A 40 24.19 -10.84 4.19
N ARG A 41 23.67 -10.10 5.18
CA ARG A 41 22.23 -9.98 5.45
C ARG A 41 21.78 -8.53 5.21
N PRO A 42 21.52 -8.14 3.96
CA PRO A 42 21.05 -6.80 3.65
C PRO A 42 19.71 -6.53 4.32
N ARG A 43 19.50 -5.27 4.73
CA ARG A 43 18.26 -4.83 5.34
C ARG A 43 17.12 -4.82 4.30
N ARG A 44 15.90 -4.78 4.80
CA ARG A 44 14.71 -4.73 3.95
C ARG A 44 14.69 -3.50 3.06
N PHE A 45 15.03 -2.32 3.62
CA PHE A 45 15.05 -1.05 2.89
C PHE A 45 16.45 -0.46 2.81
N SER A 46 16.82 0.05 1.63
CA SER A 46 18.15 0.61 1.39
C SER A 46 18.15 1.68 0.28
N GLY A 47 19.02 2.66 0.46
CA GLY A 47 19.16 3.77 -0.49
C GLY A 47 18.05 4.81 -0.35
N CYS A 48 18.30 5.99 -0.92
CA CYS A 48 17.33 7.07 -1.05
C CYS A 48 17.52 7.71 -2.41
N TYR A 49 16.47 7.70 -3.22
CA TYR A 49 16.52 8.11 -4.63
C TYR A 49 15.45 9.18 -4.88
N PRO A 50 15.70 10.14 -5.78
CA PRO A 50 14.77 11.21 -6.09
C PRO A 50 13.50 10.70 -6.80
N ASP A 51 13.61 9.63 -7.58
CA ASP A 51 12.54 9.08 -8.39
C ASP A 51 12.66 7.55 -8.56
N TYR A 52 11.60 6.98 -9.12
CA TYR A 52 11.45 5.54 -9.33
C TYR A 52 12.50 4.99 -10.31
N GLN A 53 12.76 5.69 -11.41
CA GLN A 53 13.67 5.23 -12.46
C GLN A 53 15.12 5.21 -11.99
N THR A 54 15.52 6.21 -11.20
CA THR A 54 16.85 6.24 -10.55
C THR A 54 17.02 5.08 -9.58
N ALA A 55 15.99 4.76 -8.78
CA ALA A 55 16.01 3.60 -7.88
C ALA A 55 16.11 2.29 -8.67
N LEU A 56 15.34 2.15 -9.75
CA LEU A 56 15.36 0.97 -10.61
C LEU A 56 16.72 0.76 -11.28
N ALA A 57 17.35 1.84 -11.74
CA ALA A 57 18.71 1.81 -12.31
C ALA A 57 19.75 1.35 -11.26
N ALA A 58 19.62 1.82 -10.01
CA ALA A 58 20.47 1.39 -8.91
C ALA A 58 20.29 -0.11 -8.57
N ALA A 59 19.06 -0.62 -8.60
CA ALA A 59 18.80 -2.06 -8.43
C ALA A 59 19.47 -2.90 -9.51
N ARG A 60 19.41 -2.46 -10.79
CA ARG A 60 20.09 -3.12 -11.91
C ARG A 60 21.61 -3.09 -11.74
N ALA A 61 22.18 -1.95 -11.38
CA ALA A 61 23.61 -1.79 -11.14
C ALA A 61 24.13 -2.67 -10.00
N ALA A 62 23.30 -2.97 -9.01
CA ALA A 62 23.62 -3.89 -7.93
C ALA A 62 23.56 -5.38 -8.33
N GLY A 63 23.27 -5.69 -9.60
CA GLY A 63 23.15 -7.08 -10.09
C GLY A 63 21.95 -7.84 -9.49
N ALA A 64 20.99 -7.12 -8.90
CA ALA A 64 19.78 -7.72 -8.37
C ALA A 64 18.69 -7.82 -9.46
N MET A 65 17.71 -8.71 -9.24
CA MET A 65 16.48 -8.78 -10.04
C MET A 65 15.69 -7.48 -9.83
N PRO A 66 15.51 -6.63 -10.85
CA PRO A 66 14.92 -5.31 -10.66
C PRO A 66 13.40 -5.36 -10.83
N GLY A 67 12.65 -4.76 -9.89
CA GLY A 67 11.19 -4.66 -9.99
C GLY A 67 10.44 -5.85 -9.43
N TYR A 68 9.13 -5.87 -9.66
CA TYR A 68 8.19 -6.82 -9.04
C TYR A 68 7.72 -7.92 -10.01
N ASP A 69 7.84 -7.73 -11.32
CA ASP A 69 7.32 -8.64 -12.36
C ASP A 69 8.23 -9.83 -12.60
N HIS A 70 8.29 -10.73 -11.61
CA HIS A 70 9.11 -11.93 -11.66
C HIS A 70 8.39 -13.11 -10.99
N ALA A 71 8.47 -14.28 -11.60
CA ALA A 71 7.84 -15.50 -11.08
C ALA A 71 8.36 -15.88 -9.68
N GLU A 72 9.63 -15.61 -9.40
CA GLU A 72 10.29 -15.87 -8.12
C GLU A 72 9.78 -14.96 -6.98
N VAL A 73 9.13 -13.85 -7.31
CA VAL A 73 8.50 -12.94 -6.34
C VAL A 73 7.14 -13.46 -5.90
N ALA A 74 6.40 -14.13 -6.78
CA ALA A 74 5.06 -14.61 -6.52
C ALA A 74 4.91 -15.47 -5.23
N PRO A 75 5.78 -16.44 -4.89
CA PRO A 75 5.65 -17.22 -3.66
C PRO A 75 6.09 -16.46 -2.39
N VAL A 76 6.80 -15.32 -2.54
CA VAL A 76 7.37 -14.60 -1.39
C VAL A 76 6.28 -14.08 -0.46
N SER A 77 6.27 -14.56 0.77
CA SER A 77 5.29 -14.19 1.80
C SER A 77 3.82 -14.51 1.48
N PHE A 78 3.52 -15.29 0.45
CA PHE A 78 2.15 -15.60 0.01
C PHE A 78 1.25 -16.07 1.16
N ASP A 79 1.63 -17.12 1.89
CA ASP A 79 0.83 -17.68 2.98
C ASP A 79 0.55 -16.67 4.11
N ARG A 80 1.50 -15.76 4.36
CA ARG A 80 1.31 -14.68 5.33
C ARG A 80 0.32 -13.64 4.81
N MET A 81 0.37 -13.31 3.52
CA MET A 81 -0.55 -12.35 2.89
C MET A 81 -1.98 -12.87 2.77
N CYS A 82 -2.18 -14.21 2.78
CA CYS A 82 -3.49 -14.87 2.82
C CYS A 82 -4.13 -14.88 4.21
N ARG A 83 -3.53 -14.21 5.20
CA ARG A 83 -4.09 -14.06 6.55
C ARG A 83 -4.52 -12.63 6.79
N VAL A 84 -5.62 -12.46 7.53
CA VAL A 84 -6.07 -11.13 7.98
C VAL A 84 -5.04 -10.56 8.94
N ALA A 85 -4.61 -9.34 8.66
CA ALA A 85 -3.69 -8.58 9.50
C ALA A 85 -4.46 -7.42 10.19
N PRO A 86 -3.91 -6.82 11.27
CA PRO A 86 -4.59 -5.72 11.97
C PRO A 86 -5.01 -4.56 11.08
N TRP A 87 -4.23 -4.22 10.07
CA TRP A 87 -4.55 -3.16 9.10
C TRP A 87 -5.61 -3.53 8.06
N ASP A 88 -6.05 -4.79 8.01
CA ASP A 88 -7.12 -5.24 7.11
C ASP A 88 -8.52 -5.05 7.73
N TYR A 89 -8.64 -4.88 9.06
CA TYR A 89 -9.95 -4.73 9.72
C TYR A 89 -10.75 -3.50 9.24
N PRO A 90 -10.16 -2.31 9.04
CA PRO A 90 -10.91 -1.20 8.46
C PRO A 90 -11.36 -1.48 7.01
N VAL A 91 -10.55 -2.21 6.22
CA VAL A 91 -10.94 -2.65 4.88
C VAL A 91 -12.14 -3.58 4.94
N LEU A 92 -12.10 -4.60 5.81
CA LEU A 92 -13.22 -5.53 6.03
C LEU A 92 -14.47 -4.81 6.51
N PHE A 93 -14.35 -3.84 7.44
CA PHE A 93 -15.45 -3.01 7.89
C PHE A 93 -16.16 -2.31 6.73
N TRP A 94 -15.39 -1.65 5.86
CA TRP A 94 -15.97 -0.94 4.72
C TRP A 94 -16.54 -1.90 3.67
N LEU A 95 -15.90 -3.03 3.37
CA LEU A 95 -16.44 -4.03 2.47
C LEU A 95 -17.77 -4.61 2.97
N GLN A 96 -17.89 -4.87 4.27
CA GLN A 96 -19.17 -5.29 4.87
C GLN A 96 -20.22 -4.19 4.82
N ARG A 97 -19.84 -2.94 5.10
CA ARG A 97 -20.75 -1.79 5.08
C ARG A 97 -21.31 -1.50 3.70
N LEU A 98 -20.53 -1.77 2.65
CA LEU A 98 -20.87 -1.53 1.26
C LEU A 98 -21.38 -2.78 0.52
N SER A 99 -21.64 -3.88 1.22
CA SER A 99 -21.94 -5.18 0.60
C SER A 99 -23.17 -5.18 -0.33
N GLY A 100 -24.15 -4.29 -0.11
CA GLY A 100 -25.29 -4.11 -1.00
C GLY A 100 -24.97 -3.39 -2.31
N ASP A 101 -23.87 -2.64 -2.33
CA ASP A 101 -23.51 -1.74 -3.43
C ASP A 101 -22.35 -2.31 -4.29
N ILE A 102 -21.65 -3.35 -3.81
CA ILE A 102 -20.49 -3.93 -4.48
C ILE A 102 -20.82 -5.28 -5.10
N ARG A 103 -20.92 -5.34 -6.42
CA ARG A 103 -21.00 -6.58 -7.20
C ARG A 103 -19.66 -6.93 -7.83
N THR A 104 -18.93 -5.94 -8.35
CA THR A 104 -17.63 -6.11 -8.98
C THR A 104 -16.57 -5.34 -8.20
N LEU A 105 -15.62 -6.07 -7.62
CA LEU A 105 -14.45 -5.54 -6.93
C LEU A 105 -13.20 -5.76 -7.78
N VAL A 106 -12.43 -4.70 -8.01
CA VAL A 106 -11.08 -4.78 -8.60
C VAL A 106 -10.05 -4.66 -7.48
N ASP A 107 -9.26 -5.70 -7.28
CA ASP A 107 -8.15 -5.77 -6.31
C ASP A 107 -6.84 -5.46 -7.06
N ALA A 108 -6.49 -4.18 -7.07
CA ALA A 108 -5.30 -3.69 -7.77
C ALA A 108 -4.05 -3.98 -6.93
N GLY A 109 -3.09 -4.72 -7.50
CA GLY A 109 -1.95 -5.27 -6.77
C GLY A 109 -2.36 -6.41 -5.83
N GLY A 110 -3.43 -7.14 -6.17
CA GLY A 110 -4.01 -8.21 -5.35
C GLY A 110 -3.17 -9.49 -5.32
N HIS A 111 -2.00 -9.47 -6.00
CA HIS A 111 -1.09 -10.59 -6.07
C HIS A 111 -1.79 -11.84 -6.67
N MET A 112 -1.54 -13.04 -6.18
CA MET A 112 -2.27 -14.27 -6.57
C MET A 112 -3.62 -14.42 -5.86
N GLY A 113 -4.36 -13.31 -5.60
CA GLY A 113 -5.63 -13.31 -4.90
C GLY A 113 -5.50 -13.39 -3.37
N THR A 114 -4.45 -12.81 -2.80
CA THR A 114 -4.17 -12.92 -1.36
C THR A 114 -5.27 -12.34 -0.48
N LYS A 115 -5.90 -11.23 -0.87
CA LYS A 115 -7.03 -10.65 -0.12
C LYS A 115 -8.34 -11.41 -0.35
N TYR A 116 -8.55 -11.94 -1.55
CA TYR A 116 -9.64 -12.88 -1.81
C TYR A 116 -9.60 -14.05 -0.82
N LEU A 117 -8.45 -14.70 -0.67
CA LEU A 117 -8.28 -15.83 0.24
C LEU A 117 -8.38 -15.41 1.72
N ALA A 118 -7.75 -14.29 2.09
CA ALA A 118 -7.75 -13.80 3.47
C ALA A 118 -9.15 -13.42 3.97
N PHE A 119 -10.01 -12.87 3.10
CA PHE A 119 -11.28 -12.24 3.50
C PHE A 119 -12.50 -13.16 3.37
N ARG A 120 -12.36 -14.32 2.72
CA ARG A 120 -13.49 -15.24 2.46
C ARG A 120 -14.33 -15.58 3.69
N ALA A 121 -13.68 -15.91 4.80
CA ALA A 121 -14.39 -16.28 6.02
C ALA A 121 -15.12 -15.10 6.67
N GLN A 122 -14.54 -13.90 6.58
CA GLN A 122 -15.08 -12.68 7.20
C GLN A 122 -16.22 -12.06 6.41
N LEU A 123 -16.17 -12.18 5.07
CA LEU A 123 -17.16 -11.57 4.17
C LEU A 123 -18.21 -12.55 3.65
N ALA A 124 -18.34 -13.74 4.20
CA ALA A 124 -19.13 -14.86 3.66
C ALA A 124 -20.53 -14.47 3.13
N THR A 125 -21.26 -13.58 3.84
CA THR A 125 -22.59 -13.09 3.46
C THR A 125 -22.56 -11.77 2.67
N SER A 126 -21.39 -11.15 2.52
CA SER A 126 -21.15 -9.83 1.91
C SER A 126 -20.15 -9.92 0.77
N TRP A 127 -20.05 -11.10 0.14
CA TRP A 127 -19.04 -11.39 -0.88
C TRP A 127 -19.46 -10.76 -2.21
N PRO A 128 -18.54 -10.07 -2.93
CA PRO A 128 -18.82 -9.57 -4.27
C PRO A 128 -19.08 -10.71 -5.26
N ASP A 129 -19.95 -10.49 -6.25
CA ASP A 129 -20.22 -11.47 -7.32
C ASP A 129 -18.93 -11.77 -8.13
N ARG A 130 -18.11 -10.74 -8.35
CA ARG A 130 -16.84 -10.83 -9.09
C ARG A 130 -15.71 -10.17 -8.31
N TRP A 131 -14.64 -10.93 -8.08
CA TRP A 131 -13.38 -10.41 -7.55
C TRP A 131 -12.30 -10.50 -8.63
N ILE A 132 -11.80 -9.36 -9.09
CA ILE A 132 -10.87 -9.28 -10.22
C ILE A 132 -9.54 -8.74 -9.71
N VAL A 133 -8.50 -9.54 -9.78
CA VAL A 133 -7.13 -9.11 -9.47
C VAL A 133 -6.51 -8.48 -10.71
N TYR A 134 -6.03 -7.25 -10.57
CA TYR A 134 -5.14 -6.59 -11.52
C TYR A 134 -3.73 -6.60 -10.97
N ASP A 135 -2.78 -7.17 -11.72
CA ASP A 135 -1.36 -7.22 -11.32
C ASP A 135 -0.46 -7.35 -12.56
N VAL A 136 0.86 -7.39 -12.33
CA VAL A 136 1.86 -7.59 -13.39
C VAL A 136 1.77 -9.01 -14.00
N PRO A 137 2.21 -9.21 -15.26
CA PRO A 137 2.00 -10.45 -16.00
C PRO A 137 2.44 -11.72 -15.29
N ALA A 138 3.64 -11.75 -14.69
CA ALA A 138 4.14 -12.94 -13.99
C ALA A 138 3.28 -13.34 -12.80
N ILE A 139 2.76 -12.36 -12.05
CA ILE A 139 1.89 -12.59 -10.90
C ILE A 139 0.50 -13.06 -11.35
N VAL A 140 -0.06 -12.44 -12.41
CA VAL A 140 -1.35 -12.83 -12.99
C VAL A 140 -1.32 -14.27 -13.48
N GLU A 141 -0.25 -14.69 -14.17
CA GLU A 141 -0.10 -16.07 -14.65
C GLU A 141 -0.04 -17.07 -13.48
N ALA A 142 0.79 -16.79 -12.46
CA ALA A 142 0.87 -17.62 -11.26
C ALA A 142 -0.49 -17.69 -10.53
N GLY A 143 -1.21 -16.57 -10.47
CA GLY A 143 -2.54 -16.48 -9.86
C GLY A 143 -3.59 -17.31 -10.60
N ARG A 144 -3.62 -17.24 -11.94
CA ARG A 144 -4.52 -18.04 -12.78
C ARG A 144 -4.29 -19.55 -12.60
N GLN A 145 -3.02 -19.98 -12.64
CA GLN A 145 -2.66 -21.39 -12.44
C GLN A 145 -3.11 -21.89 -11.07
N ARG A 146 -2.89 -21.08 -10.01
CA ARG A 146 -3.34 -21.42 -8.66
C ARG A 146 -4.87 -21.48 -8.56
N ALA A 147 -5.57 -20.48 -9.07
CA ALA A 147 -7.03 -20.44 -9.02
C ALA A 147 -7.66 -21.64 -9.74
N ALA A 148 -7.10 -22.03 -10.87
CA ALA A 148 -7.53 -23.24 -11.59
C ALA A 148 -7.27 -24.51 -10.78
N ALA A 149 -6.10 -24.66 -10.17
CA ALA A 149 -5.73 -25.82 -9.35
C ALA A 149 -6.60 -25.95 -8.08
N GLU A 150 -7.04 -24.83 -7.50
CA GLU A 150 -7.87 -24.79 -6.28
C GLU A 150 -9.37 -24.64 -6.57
N GLY A 151 -9.82 -24.56 -7.82
CA GLY A 151 -11.22 -24.44 -8.21
C GLY A 151 -11.86 -23.12 -7.78
N LEU A 152 -11.10 -22.01 -7.78
CA LEU A 152 -11.57 -20.69 -7.33
C LEU A 152 -12.28 -19.95 -8.48
N THR A 153 -13.52 -20.30 -8.79
CA THR A 153 -14.28 -19.81 -9.96
C THR A 153 -14.68 -18.34 -9.86
N GLY A 154 -14.79 -17.76 -8.65
CA GLY A 154 -15.14 -16.35 -8.43
C GLY A 154 -13.94 -15.39 -8.47
N LEU A 155 -12.72 -15.89 -8.66
CA LEU A 155 -11.49 -15.11 -8.69
C LEU A 155 -10.96 -15.02 -10.14
N HIS A 156 -10.88 -13.80 -10.64
CA HIS A 156 -10.43 -13.49 -11.99
C HIS A 156 -9.13 -12.69 -11.97
N PHE A 157 -8.37 -12.71 -13.08
CA PHE A 157 -7.08 -12.03 -13.18
C PHE A 157 -6.93 -11.31 -14.51
N VAL A 158 -6.49 -10.05 -14.47
CA VAL A 158 -6.28 -9.21 -15.64
C VAL A 158 -4.93 -8.48 -15.55
N THR A 159 -4.33 -8.18 -16.70
CA THR A 159 -3.13 -7.34 -16.82
C THR A 159 -3.44 -5.93 -17.34
N ASP A 160 -4.65 -5.70 -17.84
CA ASP A 160 -5.17 -4.39 -18.22
C ASP A 160 -6.45 -4.10 -17.42
N LEU A 161 -6.51 -2.95 -16.74
CA LEU A 161 -7.69 -2.54 -15.96
C LEU A 161 -8.97 -2.40 -16.81
N ARG A 162 -8.84 -2.15 -18.10
CA ARG A 162 -9.99 -2.10 -19.02
C ARG A 162 -10.69 -3.43 -19.18
N GLU A 163 -9.96 -4.54 -19.05
CA GLU A 163 -10.53 -5.90 -19.12
C GLU A 163 -11.45 -6.20 -17.92
N ALA A 164 -11.29 -5.50 -16.81
CA ALA A 164 -12.18 -5.65 -15.66
C ALA A 164 -13.60 -5.16 -15.94
N GLY A 165 -13.77 -4.25 -16.90
CA GLY A 165 -15.03 -3.57 -17.16
C GLY A 165 -15.37 -2.53 -16.08
N PRO A 166 -16.64 -2.10 -15.98
CA PRO A 166 -17.10 -1.26 -14.89
C PRO A 166 -16.96 -1.99 -13.54
N ALA A 167 -16.48 -1.28 -12.54
CA ALA A 167 -16.31 -1.81 -11.19
C ALA A 167 -16.98 -0.90 -10.17
N ASP A 168 -17.53 -1.48 -9.10
CA ASP A 168 -18.18 -0.73 -8.04
C ASP A 168 -17.16 -0.29 -7.00
N LEU A 169 -16.07 -1.05 -6.83
CA LEU A 169 -14.99 -0.74 -5.89
C LEU A 169 -13.62 -1.09 -6.48
N LEU A 170 -12.65 -0.18 -6.31
CA LEU A 170 -11.23 -0.50 -6.43
C LEU A 170 -10.62 -0.59 -5.04
N LEU A 171 -10.01 -1.74 -4.75
CA LEU A 171 -9.18 -1.99 -3.58
C LEU A 171 -7.70 -1.97 -3.99
N GLY A 172 -6.88 -1.13 -3.37
CA GLY A 172 -5.43 -1.13 -3.50
C GLY A 172 -4.77 -1.32 -2.15
N SER A 173 -4.37 -2.55 -1.79
CA SER A 173 -3.79 -2.82 -0.47
C SER A 173 -2.30 -3.12 -0.54
N GLY A 174 -1.47 -2.10 -0.36
CA GLY A 174 -0.02 -2.20 -0.46
C GLY A 174 0.48 -2.13 -1.90
N LEU A 175 -0.25 -1.46 -2.77
CA LEU A 175 0.06 -1.26 -4.18
C LEU A 175 0.89 0.00 -4.44
N LEU A 176 0.45 1.14 -3.87
CA LEU A 176 0.87 2.46 -4.34
C LEU A 176 2.37 2.73 -4.18
N GLN A 177 3.01 2.10 -3.20
CA GLN A 177 4.45 2.23 -3.00
C GLN A 177 5.28 1.60 -4.12
N TYR A 178 4.71 0.72 -4.93
CA TYR A 178 5.40 0.03 -6.03
C TYR A 178 5.04 0.58 -7.41
N LEU A 179 4.15 1.57 -7.48
CA LEU A 179 3.76 2.22 -8.73
C LEU A 179 4.69 3.37 -9.08
N ASP A 180 5.13 3.41 -10.35
CA ASP A 180 5.89 4.52 -10.95
C ASP A 180 4.97 5.66 -11.43
N ILE A 181 3.66 5.50 -11.32
CA ILE A 181 2.66 6.48 -11.77
C ILE A 181 1.85 7.01 -10.60
N PRO A 182 1.27 8.22 -10.72
CA PRO A 182 0.26 8.70 -9.81
C PRO A 182 -0.97 7.78 -9.75
N VAL A 183 -1.68 7.77 -8.61
CA VAL A 183 -2.90 6.95 -8.46
C VAL A 183 -4.02 7.42 -9.40
N SER A 184 -4.08 8.71 -9.70
CA SER A 184 -5.01 9.27 -10.70
C SER A 184 -4.82 8.64 -12.07
N GLN A 185 -3.58 8.46 -12.52
CA GLN A 185 -3.29 7.80 -13.80
C GLN A 185 -3.69 6.32 -13.80
N LEU A 186 -3.57 5.64 -12.65
CA LEU A 186 -4.06 4.26 -12.52
C LEU A 186 -5.58 4.21 -12.65
N LEU A 187 -6.29 5.08 -11.93
CA LEU A 187 -7.76 5.15 -11.96
C LEU A 187 -8.30 5.49 -13.36
N LEU A 188 -7.65 6.39 -14.07
CA LEU A 188 -8.02 6.78 -15.44
C LEU A 188 -7.77 5.68 -16.49
N ARG A 189 -7.11 4.58 -16.15
CA ARG A 189 -7.02 3.39 -17.01
C ARG A 189 -8.25 2.48 -16.91
N MET A 190 -9.11 2.69 -15.92
CA MET A 190 -10.37 1.97 -15.82
C MET A 190 -11.38 2.47 -16.85
N VAL A 191 -12.38 1.65 -17.18
CA VAL A 191 -13.48 2.02 -18.09
C VAL A 191 -14.30 3.20 -17.55
N ALA A 192 -14.47 3.24 -16.23
CA ALA A 192 -15.06 4.35 -15.48
C ALA A 192 -14.44 4.42 -14.08
N LEU A 193 -14.48 5.60 -13.47
CA LEU A 193 -14.07 5.76 -12.07
C LEU A 193 -15.03 4.96 -11.16
N PRO A 194 -14.53 4.06 -10.29
CA PRO A 194 -15.41 3.29 -9.42
C PRO A 194 -16.05 4.19 -8.35
N PRO A 195 -17.33 3.97 -7.98
CA PRO A 195 -17.99 4.72 -6.91
C PRO A 195 -17.22 4.68 -5.58
N HIS A 196 -16.57 3.57 -5.30
CA HIS A 196 -15.84 3.35 -4.05
C HIS A 196 -14.35 3.06 -4.31
N LEU A 197 -13.48 3.69 -3.51
CA LEU A 197 -12.03 3.53 -3.59
C LEU A 197 -11.47 3.27 -2.18
N ILE A 198 -10.88 2.10 -1.96
CA ILE A 198 -10.20 1.76 -0.72
C ILE A 198 -8.71 1.59 -1.00
N LEU A 199 -7.89 2.46 -0.42
CA LEU A 199 -6.44 2.42 -0.53
C LEU A 199 -5.84 2.14 0.84
N ASN A 200 -5.22 0.98 1.02
CA ASN A 200 -4.68 0.52 2.29
C ASN A 200 -3.15 0.36 2.23
N LYS A 201 -2.47 0.58 3.34
CA LYS A 201 -1.01 0.51 3.46
C LYS A 201 -0.27 1.47 2.53
N VAL A 202 -0.80 2.68 2.34
CA VAL A 202 -0.11 3.72 1.57
C VAL A 202 1.04 4.28 2.40
N ALA A 203 2.23 4.33 1.81
CA ALA A 203 3.43 4.83 2.49
C ALA A 203 3.62 6.33 2.26
N PHE A 204 3.79 7.06 3.35
CA PHE A 204 4.00 8.50 3.38
C PHE A 204 5.26 8.91 4.13
N ARG A 205 5.70 10.11 3.87
CA ARG A 205 6.69 10.81 4.67
C ARG A 205 6.39 12.31 4.76
N LYS A 206 6.90 12.95 5.79
CA LYS A 206 6.86 14.41 5.91
C LYS A 206 7.88 15.04 4.95
N GLY A 207 7.44 16.02 4.17
CA GLY A 207 8.25 16.71 3.17
C GLY A 207 8.20 16.07 1.78
N ALA A 208 9.22 16.33 0.96
CA ALA A 208 9.25 15.89 -0.43
C ALA A 208 9.21 14.35 -0.54
N PRO A 209 8.46 13.79 -1.51
CA PRO A 209 8.45 12.36 -1.76
C PRO A 209 9.84 11.86 -2.17
N HIS A 210 10.13 10.59 -1.90
CA HIS A 210 11.30 9.92 -2.45
C HIS A 210 11.11 8.40 -2.51
N VAL A 211 12.06 7.72 -3.14
CA VAL A 211 12.03 6.28 -3.37
C VAL A 211 13.19 5.61 -2.65
N THR A 212 12.93 4.47 -2.02
CA THR A 212 13.95 3.55 -1.50
C THR A 212 13.85 2.22 -2.24
N LEU A 213 14.82 1.33 -2.06
CA LEU A 213 14.74 -0.05 -2.56
C LEU A 213 14.32 -0.98 -1.42
N GLU A 214 13.25 -1.73 -1.65
CA GLU A 214 12.83 -2.83 -0.79
C GLU A 214 13.32 -4.16 -1.33
N ARG A 215 13.86 -5.00 -0.47
CA ARG A 215 14.22 -6.38 -0.82
C ARG A 215 13.02 -7.30 -0.63
N ILE A 216 12.58 -7.91 -1.73
CA ILE A 216 11.49 -8.90 -1.76
C ILE A 216 12.06 -10.20 -2.35
N GLY A 217 12.41 -11.15 -1.49
CA GLY A 217 13.14 -12.34 -1.92
C GLY A 217 14.46 -11.97 -2.63
N PRO A 218 14.66 -12.43 -3.88
CA PRO A 218 15.83 -12.10 -4.69
C PRO A 218 15.76 -10.70 -5.33
N ALA A 219 14.58 -10.08 -5.38
CA ALA A 219 14.36 -8.82 -6.06
C ALA A 219 14.68 -7.59 -5.20
N LEU A 220 15.14 -6.52 -5.86
CA LEU A 220 15.16 -5.16 -5.34
C LEU A 220 14.11 -4.34 -6.07
N VAL A 221 13.12 -3.87 -5.32
CA VAL A 221 11.94 -3.20 -5.86
C VAL A 221 11.91 -1.76 -5.38
N PRO A 222 11.77 -0.77 -6.27
CA PRO A 222 11.54 0.61 -5.87
C PRO A 222 10.31 0.72 -4.98
N TYR A 223 10.46 1.38 -3.84
CA TYR A 223 9.42 1.60 -2.84
C TYR A 223 9.25 3.10 -2.62
N GLN A 224 8.14 3.63 -3.08
CA GLN A 224 7.84 5.07 -3.08
C GLN A 224 7.14 5.48 -1.79
N MET A 225 7.65 6.55 -1.16
CA MET A 225 7.00 7.25 -0.05
C MET A 225 6.49 8.60 -0.55
N ARG A 226 5.17 8.79 -0.49
CA ARG A 226 4.48 9.97 -1.01
C ARG A 226 4.39 11.09 0.04
N ASN A 227 4.04 12.29 -0.41
CA ASN A 227 3.51 13.34 0.46
C ASN A 227 2.00 13.11 0.60
N GLU A 228 1.46 13.11 1.83
CA GLU A 228 0.05 12.80 2.08
C GLU A 228 -0.89 13.88 1.56
N GLU A 229 -0.54 15.15 1.70
CA GLU A 229 -1.35 16.29 1.24
C GLU A 229 -1.51 16.25 -0.28
N ALA A 230 -0.39 16.15 -1.02
CA ALA A 230 -0.42 16.05 -2.47
C ALA A 230 -1.18 14.82 -2.97
N PHE A 231 -1.10 13.70 -2.25
CA PHE A 231 -1.87 12.49 -2.55
C PHE A 231 -3.38 12.69 -2.37
N LEU A 232 -3.81 13.37 -1.30
CA LEU A 232 -5.22 13.67 -1.07
C LEU A 232 -5.77 14.65 -2.12
N ASP A 233 -4.99 15.68 -2.47
CA ASP A 233 -5.35 16.64 -3.51
C ASP A 233 -5.53 15.95 -4.87
N GLU A 234 -4.64 15.03 -5.22
CA GLU A 234 -4.70 14.24 -6.45
C GLU A 234 -6.01 13.46 -6.57
N ILE A 235 -6.44 12.78 -5.50
CA ILE A 235 -7.66 11.98 -5.49
C ILE A 235 -8.91 12.88 -5.48
N THR A 236 -8.87 13.97 -4.72
CA THR A 236 -9.96 14.94 -4.65
C THR A 236 -10.21 15.62 -5.99
N ALA A 237 -9.15 15.89 -6.77
CA ALA A 237 -9.25 16.47 -8.11
C ALA A 237 -10.00 15.56 -9.11
N LEU A 238 -10.04 14.24 -8.87
CA LEU A 238 -10.85 13.29 -9.65
C LEU A 238 -12.33 13.27 -9.24
N GLY A 239 -12.74 14.05 -8.25
CA GLY A 239 -14.11 14.11 -7.76
C GLY A 239 -14.42 13.23 -6.56
N TYR A 240 -13.42 12.56 -5.99
CA TYR A 240 -13.62 11.78 -4.77
C TYR A 240 -13.68 12.66 -3.52
N GLU A 241 -14.45 12.22 -2.53
CA GLU A 241 -14.42 12.74 -1.17
C GLU A 241 -13.79 11.71 -0.23
N LEU A 242 -12.97 12.17 0.71
CA LEU A 242 -12.45 11.34 1.78
C LEU A 242 -13.56 11.05 2.79
N VAL A 243 -13.89 9.77 3.01
CA VAL A 243 -14.90 9.33 3.98
C VAL A 243 -14.24 8.86 5.27
N ASP A 244 -13.12 8.12 5.17
CA ASP A 244 -12.43 7.58 6.35
C ASP A 244 -10.92 7.48 6.11
N ARG A 245 -10.16 7.61 7.21
CA ARG A 245 -8.70 7.48 7.25
C ARG A 245 -8.26 6.75 8.51
N TRP A 246 -7.44 5.72 8.37
CA TRP A 246 -6.84 5.02 9.51
C TRP A 246 -5.32 4.98 9.42
N SER A 247 -4.66 5.09 10.58
CA SER A 247 -3.21 5.00 10.69
C SER A 247 -2.76 3.56 10.87
N ILE A 248 -1.58 3.21 10.32
CA ILE A 248 -0.98 1.88 10.42
C ILE A 248 0.45 2.01 11.00
N PRO A 249 0.60 2.31 12.30
CA PRO A 249 1.92 2.58 12.89
C PRO A 249 2.90 1.41 12.81
N SER A 250 2.39 0.17 12.76
CA SER A 250 3.20 -1.04 12.66
C SER A 250 3.95 -1.19 11.33
N LEU A 251 3.58 -0.43 10.31
CA LEU A 251 4.26 -0.39 9.01
C LEU A 251 5.22 0.81 8.86
N SER A 252 5.33 1.66 9.89
CA SER A 252 6.34 2.73 9.91
C SER A 252 7.75 2.15 9.98
N HIS A 253 8.66 2.73 9.20
CA HIS A 253 10.07 2.33 9.20
C HIS A 253 10.99 3.52 8.98
N VAL A 254 12.24 3.37 9.41
CA VAL A 254 13.34 4.29 9.10
C VAL A 254 14.26 3.58 8.13
N ILE A 255 14.67 4.26 7.06
CA ILE A 255 15.69 3.73 6.15
C ILE A 255 17.02 3.80 6.89
N ASP A 256 17.56 2.65 7.30
CA ASP A 256 18.78 2.60 8.13
C ASP A 256 20.01 3.24 7.51
N THR A 257 20.09 3.23 6.17
CA THR A 257 21.17 3.88 5.42
C THR A 257 20.99 5.39 5.31
N HIS A 258 19.77 5.90 5.58
CA HIS A 258 19.39 7.32 5.46
C HIS A 258 18.45 7.73 6.61
N PRO A 259 18.87 7.60 7.88
CA PRO A 259 18.00 7.93 9.02
C PRO A 259 17.65 9.41 9.10
N GLU A 260 18.40 10.28 8.43
CA GLU A 260 18.11 11.71 8.26
C GLU A 260 16.77 11.97 7.55
N MET A 261 16.30 11.01 6.75
CA MET A 261 15.01 11.08 6.05
C MET A 261 13.82 10.90 7.00
N GLY A 262 14.08 10.51 8.26
CA GLY A 262 13.05 10.29 9.27
C GLY A 262 12.29 8.97 9.13
N ALA A 263 11.23 8.83 9.93
CA ALA A 263 10.35 7.68 9.86
C ALA A 263 9.28 7.89 8.78
N SER A 264 8.96 6.81 8.06
CA SER A 264 7.77 6.78 7.21
C SER A 264 6.50 6.68 8.06
N GLU A 265 5.39 7.09 7.50
CA GLU A 265 4.05 6.84 8.02
C GLU A 265 3.33 5.89 7.07
N SER A 266 2.37 5.12 7.56
CA SER A 266 1.52 4.29 6.72
C SER A 266 0.07 4.49 7.13
N ALA A 267 -0.80 4.66 6.14
CA ALA A 267 -2.21 4.88 6.36
C ALA A 267 -3.08 4.11 5.35
N GLY A 268 -4.35 4.01 5.68
CA GLY A 268 -5.37 3.56 4.77
C GLY A 268 -6.50 4.60 4.67
N PHE A 269 -7.25 4.52 3.58
CA PHE A 269 -8.27 5.49 3.22
C PHE A 269 -9.45 4.80 2.56
N TYR A 270 -10.63 5.33 2.82
CA TYR A 270 -11.81 5.08 2.02
C TYR A 270 -12.31 6.39 1.42
N PHE A 271 -12.48 6.39 0.10
CA PHE A 271 -13.02 7.51 -0.65
C PHE A 271 -14.29 7.07 -1.37
N ARG A 272 -15.21 8.02 -1.55
CA ARG A 272 -16.43 7.88 -2.35
C ARG A 272 -16.44 8.90 -3.47
N LEU A 273 -16.77 8.47 -4.68
CA LEU A 273 -16.96 9.36 -5.82
C LEU A 273 -18.22 10.20 -5.58
N ARG A 274 -18.10 11.52 -5.68
CA ARG A 274 -19.26 12.40 -5.59
C ARG A 274 -20.15 12.19 -6.81
N GLU A 275 -21.46 12.05 -6.58
CA GLU A 275 -22.41 12.09 -7.68
C GLU A 275 -22.29 13.43 -8.39
N ALA A 276 -22.24 13.42 -9.73
CA ALA A 276 -22.34 14.64 -10.50
C ALA A 276 -23.64 15.32 -10.08
N ARG A 277 -23.56 16.51 -9.46
CA ARG A 277 -24.77 17.32 -9.17
C ARG A 277 -25.54 17.45 -10.47
N GLY A 278 -26.72 16.84 -10.54
CA GLY A 278 -27.61 16.98 -11.67
C GLY A 278 -27.77 18.48 -11.99
N ARG A 279 -27.54 18.84 -13.25
CA ARG A 279 -27.96 20.14 -13.79
C ARG A 279 -29.50 20.17 -13.77
N GLY A 280 -30.07 20.61 -12.67
CA GLY A 280 -31.51 20.65 -12.54
C GLY A 280 -31.95 21.22 -11.21
N ASP A 281 -31.63 22.49 -10.96
CA ASP A 281 -32.44 23.41 -10.16
C ASP A 281 -31.92 24.82 -10.50
N ALA A 282 -32.38 25.31 -11.65
CA ALA A 282 -32.47 26.75 -11.89
C ALA A 282 -33.66 27.21 -11.04
N PRO A 283 -33.49 28.18 -10.13
CA PRO A 283 -34.64 28.79 -9.45
C PRO A 283 -35.47 29.55 -10.49
N ASP A 284 -36.78 29.21 -10.56
CA ASP A 284 -37.81 30.01 -11.20
C ASP A 284 -37.92 31.42 -10.61
#